data_012f3bf3a65dda026d46076e19f165c2
#
_entry.id   012f3bf3a65dda026d46076e19f165c2
#
_cell.length_a   1.000
_cell.length_b   1.000
_cell.length_c   1.000
_cell.angle_alpha   90.00
_cell.angle_beta   90.00
_cell.angle_gamma   90.00
#
_symmetry.space_group_name_H-M   'P 1'
#
loop_
_entity.id
_entity.type
_entity.pdbx_description
1 polymer ?
#
loop_
_entity_poly.entity_id
_entity_poly.type
_entity_poly.pdbx_seq_one_letter_code
_entity_poly.pdbx_strand_id
1 'polypeptide(L)'
;MKKLYLLYLLALFTTVISKEVTGVFNQFNSLIWSYTYRARYEEISTLTAKAQLEWALDGTIASPGDTFTLVMPCVYKFMTYETSVQLTANSIAYATCDFDAGEDTKSFSSLKCTVTDELTEDTSVFGSVILPIAFNVGGSGSKSTITDSKCFSSGYNTVTFFDGNNQLSTTANFLPRRELAFGLVVSQRLSMSLDTMTNFVMSTPCFMGYQLGKLGFTSNDDDFEIDCSSIHVGITNEINDWSMPVSSVPFDHTIRCTSRALYIEFKTIPAGYRPFVDAIVQIPTTEPFFVKYTNEFACVNGIYTSIPFTSFFSQPILYDEALAIGADLVRITSTVIGSITRTTTLPFISRLQKTKTILVLEPIPTTTVTTSHHGFDTWYYTKKATIGDTATVFIDVPQHTATTLTTYWQESSTATTTYFDDIDLVDTVIVKIPYPNPTIITTQFWSGKYLTTETHKEPPLGTDSVIIKEPHNPTVTTTEFWS
;
A
#
# COMPACT_ATOMS: atom_id res chain seq x y z
N MET A 1 14.03 -55.57 -44.84
CA MET A 1 14.54 -54.38 -44.16
C MET A 1 13.39 -53.43 -43.95
N LYS A 2 12.79 -53.45 -42.74
CA LYS A 2 11.69 -52.56 -42.37
C LYS A 2 12.28 -51.35 -41.64
N LYS A 3 12.17 -50.18 -42.23
CA LYS A 3 12.53 -48.90 -41.58
C LYS A 3 11.43 -48.55 -40.59
N LEU A 4 11.81 -48.57 -39.32
CA LEU A 4 10.99 -48.08 -38.19
C LEU A 4 11.16 -46.55 -38.12
N TYR A 5 10.11 -45.81 -38.51
CA TYR A 5 10.07 -44.34 -38.27
C TYR A 5 9.61 -44.14 -36.84
N LEU A 6 10.55 -43.72 -35.98
CA LEU A 6 10.27 -43.24 -34.62
C LEU A 6 9.82 -41.81 -34.73
N LEU A 7 8.51 -41.55 -34.65
CA LEU A 7 7.97 -40.20 -34.49
C LEU A 7 8.24 -39.77 -33.05
N TYR A 8 9.20 -38.83 -32.86
CA TYR A 8 9.32 -38.09 -31.64
C TYR A 8 8.22 -37.02 -31.63
N LEU A 9 7.14 -37.27 -30.86
CA LEU A 9 6.24 -36.23 -30.43
C LEU A 9 6.98 -35.40 -29.39
N LEU A 10 7.57 -34.24 -29.80
CA LEU A 10 7.92 -33.18 -28.87
C LEU A 10 6.62 -32.56 -28.36
N ALA A 11 6.16 -33.00 -27.21
CA ALA A 11 5.19 -32.26 -26.44
C ALA A 11 5.93 -30.99 -25.95
N LEU A 12 5.68 -29.87 -26.61
CA LEU A 12 6.02 -28.55 -26.10
C LEU A 12 5.15 -28.32 -24.85
N PHE A 13 5.68 -28.71 -23.70
CA PHE A 13 5.18 -28.17 -22.43
C PHE A 13 5.54 -26.68 -22.43
N THR A 14 4.61 -25.84 -22.85
CA THR A 14 4.65 -24.43 -22.48
C THR A 14 4.47 -24.38 -20.97
N THR A 15 5.56 -24.29 -20.24
CA THR A 15 5.49 -23.93 -18.83
C THR A 15 4.93 -22.51 -18.80
N VAL A 16 3.64 -22.41 -18.47
CA VAL A 16 3.04 -21.14 -18.11
C VAL A 16 3.77 -20.71 -16.84
N ILE A 17 4.65 -19.74 -16.95
CA ILE A 17 5.33 -19.15 -15.79
C ILE A 17 4.25 -18.25 -15.15
N SER A 18 3.68 -18.74 -14.06
CA SER A 18 2.81 -17.91 -13.20
C SER A 18 3.57 -16.68 -12.75
N LYS A 19 2.98 -15.53 -12.93
CA LYS A 19 3.53 -14.25 -12.49
C LYS A 19 2.71 -13.73 -11.30
N GLU A 20 3.34 -12.99 -10.40
CA GLU A 20 2.64 -12.25 -9.36
C GLU A 20 2.13 -10.92 -9.94
N VAL A 21 0.82 -10.71 -9.84
CA VAL A 21 0.12 -9.48 -10.26
C VAL A 21 -0.16 -8.64 -9.01
N THR A 22 -0.12 -7.34 -9.12
CA THR A 22 -0.44 -6.41 -8.02
C THR A 22 -1.45 -5.37 -8.47
N GLY A 23 -2.16 -4.77 -7.52
CA GLY A 23 -3.18 -3.75 -7.80
C GLY A 23 -4.55 -4.34 -8.12
N VAL A 24 -4.75 -5.62 -7.83
CA VAL A 24 -6.06 -6.27 -7.94
C VAL A 24 -7.00 -5.74 -6.86
N PHE A 25 -6.54 -5.68 -5.62
CA PHE A 25 -7.26 -4.97 -4.57
C PHE A 25 -6.91 -3.48 -4.66
N ASN A 26 -7.92 -2.63 -4.79
CA ASN A 26 -7.71 -1.22 -5.13
C ASN A 26 -8.33 -0.23 -4.13
N GLN A 27 -9.21 -0.69 -3.24
CA GLN A 27 -9.80 0.15 -2.21
C GLN A 27 -10.19 -0.66 -0.96
N PHE A 28 -9.97 -0.08 0.24
CA PHE A 28 -10.48 -0.59 1.51
C PHE A 28 -11.63 0.30 1.98
N ASN A 29 -12.85 -0.12 1.69
CA ASN A 29 -14.04 0.71 1.87
C ASN A 29 -14.43 0.91 3.32
N SER A 30 -14.41 -0.19 4.09
CA SER A 30 -14.86 -0.16 5.49
C SER A 30 -14.37 -1.35 6.29
N LEU A 31 -14.27 -1.14 7.59
CA LEU A 31 -14.08 -2.18 8.60
C LEU A 31 -15.18 -2.03 9.66
N ILE A 32 -16.06 -3.01 9.73
CA ILE A 32 -17.25 -2.99 10.60
C ILE A 32 -17.19 -4.17 11.56
N TRP A 33 -17.24 -3.88 12.86
CA TRP A 33 -17.28 -4.92 13.88
C TRP A 33 -18.65 -5.59 13.93
N SER A 34 -18.66 -6.92 13.97
CA SER A 34 -19.85 -7.72 14.28
C SER A 34 -20.01 -7.80 15.79
N TYR A 35 -20.62 -6.79 16.39
CA TYR A 35 -20.86 -6.79 17.84
C TYR A 35 -22.02 -7.70 18.20
N THR A 36 -21.74 -8.69 19.05
CA THR A 36 -22.77 -9.41 19.80
C THR A 36 -23.12 -8.66 21.08
N TYR A 37 -24.25 -8.97 21.71
CA TYR A 37 -24.60 -8.41 23.03
C TYR A 37 -23.51 -8.65 24.10
N ARG A 38 -22.67 -9.67 23.92
CA ARG A 38 -21.55 -10.04 24.79
C ARG A 38 -20.23 -9.36 24.46
N ALA A 39 -20.14 -8.63 23.37
CA ALA A 39 -18.88 -8.02 22.86
C ALA A 39 -18.09 -7.17 23.88
N ARG A 40 -18.76 -6.68 24.93
CA ARG A 40 -18.10 -5.95 26.03
C ARG A 40 -17.22 -6.85 26.92
N TYR A 41 -17.34 -8.15 26.80
CA TYR A 41 -16.64 -9.15 27.60
C TYR A 41 -15.70 -10.01 26.75
N GLU A 42 -15.77 -9.88 25.44
CA GLU A 42 -14.95 -10.62 24.48
C GLU A 42 -13.64 -9.87 24.19
N GLU A 43 -12.61 -10.61 23.87
CA GLU A 43 -11.35 -10.04 23.45
C GLU A 43 -11.43 -9.62 21.98
N ILE A 44 -10.65 -8.62 21.58
CA ILE A 44 -10.56 -8.19 20.16
C ILE A 44 -10.12 -9.35 19.25
N SER A 45 -9.30 -10.26 19.75
CA SER A 45 -8.85 -11.46 19.01
C SER A 45 -9.94 -12.52 18.79
N THR A 46 -11.09 -12.38 19.48
CA THR A 46 -12.27 -13.25 19.32
C THR A 46 -13.44 -12.54 18.67
N LEU A 47 -13.35 -11.22 18.46
CA LEU A 47 -14.38 -10.43 17.79
C LEU A 47 -14.19 -10.46 16.27
N THR A 48 -15.28 -10.63 15.54
CA THR A 48 -15.27 -10.56 14.09
C THR A 48 -15.36 -9.11 13.62
N ALA A 49 -14.43 -8.72 12.76
CA ALA A 49 -14.49 -7.51 11.96
C ALA A 49 -14.73 -7.88 10.49
N LYS A 50 -15.68 -7.22 9.85
CA LYS A 50 -15.95 -7.37 8.40
C LYS A 50 -15.14 -6.33 7.65
N ALA A 51 -14.08 -6.77 6.98
CA ALA A 51 -13.27 -5.94 6.10
C ALA A 51 -13.86 -5.99 4.69
N GLN A 52 -14.32 -4.84 4.18
CA GLN A 52 -14.86 -4.72 2.83
C GLN A 52 -13.84 -4.04 1.92
N LEU A 53 -13.38 -4.77 0.90
CA LEU A 53 -12.42 -4.28 -0.09
C LEU A 53 -13.04 -4.31 -1.49
N GLU A 54 -12.57 -3.45 -2.37
CA GLU A 54 -12.84 -3.53 -3.81
C GLU A 54 -11.70 -4.24 -4.53
N TRP A 55 -12.05 -4.98 -5.57
CA TRP A 55 -11.12 -5.69 -6.41
C TRP A 55 -11.48 -5.50 -7.89
N ALA A 56 -10.47 -5.59 -8.77
CA ALA A 56 -10.66 -5.60 -10.21
C ALA A 56 -9.63 -6.51 -10.87
N LEU A 57 -10.06 -7.25 -11.88
CA LEU A 57 -9.21 -8.08 -12.72
C LEU A 57 -9.40 -7.68 -14.18
N ASP A 58 -8.30 -7.56 -14.90
CA ASP A 58 -8.24 -7.21 -16.30
C ASP A 58 -7.39 -8.24 -17.03
N GLY A 59 -7.98 -8.96 -17.98
CA GLY A 59 -7.32 -10.03 -18.73
C GLY A 59 -6.20 -9.56 -19.64
N THR A 60 -6.07 -8.25 -19.88
CA THR A 60 -4.91 -7.67 -20.56
C THR A 60 -3.68 -7.58 -19.64
N ILE A 61 -3.87 -7.66 -18.32
CA ILE A 61 -2.82 -7.52 -17.31
C ILE A 61 -2.53 -8.84 -16.61
N ALA A 62 -3.55 -9.63 -16.31
CA ALA A 62 -3.48 -10.92 -15.62
C ALA A 62 -3.93 -12.04 -16.54
N SER A 63 -3.35 -13.21 -16.37
CA SER A 63 -3.65 -14.43 -17.14
C SER A 63 -4.00 -15.58 -16.22
N PRO A 64 -4.70 -16.63 -16.70
CA PRO A 64 -4.95 -17.84 -15.92
C PRO A 64 -3.67 -18.41 -15.28
N GLY A 65 -3.76 -18.77 -14.01
CA GLY A 65 -2.64 -19.27 -13.23
C GLY A 65 -1.74 -18.18 -12.60
N ASP A 66 -1.89 -16.92 -12.96
CA ASP A 66 -1.20 -15.81 -12.26
C ASP A 66 -1.71 -15.69 -10.82
N THR A 67 -0.86 -15.18 -9.93
CA THR A 67 -1.17 -15.07 -8.51
C THR A 67 -1.12 -13.62 -8.04
N PHE A 68 -1.85 -13.34 -6.97
CA PHE A 68 -1.78 -12.06 -6.27
C PHE A 68 -2.09 -12.27 -4.78
N THR A 69 -1.58 -11.38 -3.94
CA THR A 69 -1.66 -11.57 -2.50
C THR A 69 -2.08 -10.29 -1.80
N LEU A 70 -3.14 -10.38 -0.98
CA LEU A 70 -3.47 -9.33 -0.02
C LEU A 70 -2.83 -9.67 1.32
N VAL A 71 -1.89 -8.86 1.77
CA VAL A 71 -1.24 -9.00 3.08
C VAL A 71 -1.96 -8.12 4.09
N MET A 72 -2.34 -8.70 5.21
CA MET A 72 -3.13 -8.07 6.27
C MET A 72 -2.35 -8.10 7.60
N PRO A 73 -1.49 -7.10 7.85
CA PRO A 73 -0.74 -7.00 9.10
C PRO A 73 -1.65 -6.99 10.32
N CYS A 74 -1.18 -7.62 11.40
CA CYS A 74 -1.88 -7.66 12.69
C CYS A 74 -3.26 -8.32 12.65
N VAL A 75 -3.60 -8.99 11.56
CA VAL A 75 -4.77 -9.87 11.47
C VAL A 75 -4.36 -11.25 11.97
N TYR A 76 -5.07 -11.74 13.00
CA TYR A 76 -4.82 -13.03 13.63
C TYR A 76 -5.27 -14.18 12.76
N LYS A 77 -6.53 -14.15 12.31
CA LYS A 77 -7.16 -15.20 11.51
C LYS A 77 -8.41 -14.72 10.80
N PHE A 78 -8.95 -15.60 9.95
CA PHE A 78 -10.29 -15.45 9.38
C PHE A 78 -11.34 -16.09 10.31
N MET A 79 -12.48 -15.42 10.45
CA MET A 79 -13.57 -15.80 11.36
C MET A 79 -14.71 -16.48 10.58
N THR A 80 -14.38 -17.54 9.86
CA THR A 80 -15.28 -18.31 9.01
C THR A 80 -14.91 -19.80 9.04
N TYR A 81 -15.82 -20.68 8.64
CA TYR A 81 -15.54 -22.10 8.43
C TYR A 81 -14.93 -22.38 7.06
N GLU A 82 -14.95 -21.42 6.16
CA GLU A 82 -14.38 -21.55 4.82
C GLU A 82 -12.86 -21.49 4.87
N THR A 83 -12.23 -22.15 3.91
CA THR A 83 -10.76 -22.11 3.72
C THR A 83 -10.34 -21.18 2.59
N SER A 84 -11.30 -20.73 1.78
CA SER A 84 -11.06 -19.85 0.64
C SER A 84 -12.31 -19.02 0.31
N VAL A 85 -12.11 -17.97 -0.51
CA VAL A 85 -13.18 -17.21 -1.13
C VAL A 85 -12.93 -17.09 -2.62
N GLN A 86 -13.99 -17.12 -3.42
CA GLN A 86 -13.90 -16.93 -4.86
C GLN A 86 -14.26 -15.49 -5.20
N LEU A 87 -13.40 -14.79 -5.96
CA LEU A 87 -13.73 -13.50 -6.52
C LEU A 87 -14.63 -13.71 -7.73
N THR A 88 -15.93 -13.48 -7.54
CA THR A 88 -16.96 -13.77 -8.54
C THR A 88 -17.54 -12.51 -9.14
N ALA A 89 -17.76 -12.53 -10.45
CA ALA A 89 -18.60 -11.56 -11.14
C ALA A 89 -19.66 -12.32 -11.96
N ASN A 90 -20.92 -11.93 -11.83
CA ASN A 90 -22.06 -12.60 -12.50
C ASN A 90 -22.13 -14.11 -12.28
N SER A 91 -21.73 -14.59 -11.10
CA SER A 91 -21.65 -16.00 -10.70
C SER A 91 -20.53 -16.81 -11.40
N ILE A 92 -19.60 -16.15 -12.07
CA ILE A 92 -18.39 -16.75 -12.63
C ILE A 92 -17.24 -16.41 -11.68
N ALA A 93 -16.43 -17.40 -11.31
CA ALA A 93 -15.26 -17.21 -10.44
C ALA A 93 -14.02 -16.90 -11.28
N TYR A 94 -13.46 -15.71 -11.14
CA TYR A 94 -12.27 -15.25 -11.86
C TYR A 94 -10.98 -15.44 -11.09
N ALA A 95 -11.07 -15.61 -9.77
CA ALA A 95 -9.94 -16.02 -8.94
C ALA A 95 -10.44 -16.82 -7.75
N THR A 96 -9.61 -17.75 -7.28
CA THR A 96 -9.77 -18.44 -6.00
C THR A 96 -8.72 -17.96 -5.03
N CYS A 97 -9.13 -17.54 -3.86
CA CYS A 97 -8.29 -16.91 -2.84
C CYS A 97 -8.28 -17.75 -1.56
N ASP A 98 -7.17 -18.39 -1.26
CA ASP A 98 -6.98 -19.22 -0.08
C ASP A 98 -6.66 -18.36 1.14
N PHE A 99 -7.19 -18.72 2.30
CA PHE A 99 -6.93 -18.08 3.57
C PHE A 99 -5.63 -18.62 4.19
N ASP A 100 -4.66 -17.76 4.42
CA ASP A 100 -3.41 -18.07 5.13
C ASP A 100 -3.38 -17.27 6.44
N ALA A 101 -3.90 -17.88 7.50
CA ALA A 101 -3.95 -17.28 8.83
C ALA A 101 -2.56 -17.16 9.45
N GLY A 102 -2.27 -15.99 10.04
CA GLY A 102 -0.98 -15.74 10.72
C GLY A 102 -0.89 -16.40 12.08
N GLU A 103 -1.99 -16.32 12.83
CA GLU A 103 -2.11 -16.83 14.20
C GLU A 103 -0.93 -16.40 15.09
N ASP A 104 -0.29 -17.35 15.78
CA ASP A 104 0.88 -17.09 16.61
C ASP A 104 2.21 -17.26 15.87
N THR A 105 2.17 -17.56 14.57
CA THR A 105 3.37 -17.87 13.76
C THR A 105 3.87 -16.70 12.93
N LYS A 106 2.97 -15.82 12.47
CA LYS A 106 3.28 -14.66 11.62
C LYS A 106 2.58 -13.42 12.16
N SER A 107 3.18 -12.25 11.95
CA SER A 107 2.57 -10.95 12.29
C SER A 107 1.60 -10.44 11.21
N PHE A 108 1.04 -11.31 10.40
CA PHE A 108 0.04 -11.00 9.38
C PHE A 108 -0.72 -12.24 8.96
N SER A 109 -1.95 -12.09 8.54
CA SER A 109 -2.66 -13.05 7.71
C SER A 109 -2.62 -12.62 6.25
N SER A 110 -2.81 -13.54 5.31
CA SER A 110 -2.85 -13.20 3.89
C SER A 110 -3.96 -13.94 3.16
N LEU A 111 -4.45 -13.29 2.10
CA LEU A 111 -5.33 -13.88 1.12
C LEU A 111 -4.50 -14.16 -0.13
N LYS A 112 -4.26 -15.44 -0.45
CA LYS A 112 -3.44 -15.85 -1.59
C LYS A 112 -4.35 -16.28 -2.72
N CYS A 113 -4.36 -15.54 -3.78
CA CYS A 113 -5.28 -15.69 -4.89
C CYS A 113 -4.60 -16.26 -6.13
N THR A 114 -5.31 -17.12 -6.85
CA THR A 114 -4.92 -17.63 -8.15
C THR A 114 -6.01 -17.34 -9.16
N VAL A 115 -5.63 -16.76 -10.30
CA VAL A 115 -6.53 -16.44 -11.41
C VAL A 115 -6.99 -17.73 -12.07
N THR A 116 -8.30 -17.85 -12.35
CA THR A 116 -8.91 -19.01 -12.98
C THR A 116 -8.84 -18.93 -14.52
N ASP A 117 -9.17 -20.03 -15.18
CA ASP A 117 -9.24 -20.13 -16.65
C ASP A 117 -10.38 -19.29 -17.27
N GLU A 118 -11.28 -18.77 -16.44
CA GLU A 118 -12.39 -17.92 -16.88
C GLU A 118 -11.96 -16.49 -17.26
N LEU A 119 -10.77 -16.05 -16.84
CA LEU A 119 -10.22 -14.74 -17.21
C LEU A 119 -9.56 -14.83 -18.58
N THR A 120 -10.19 -14.23 -19.58
CA THR A 120 -9.66 -14.10 -20.96
C THR A 120 -9.12 -12.69 -21.20
N GLU A 121 -8.33 -12.50 -22.27
CA GLU A 121 -7.74 -11.20 -22.63
C GLU A 121 -8.79 -10.07 -22.78
N ASP A 122 -9.98 -10.43 -23.24
CA ASP A 122 -11.09 -9.48 -23.42
C ASP A 122 -11.91 -9.25 -22.15
N THR A 123 -11.59 -9.94 -21.07
CA THR A 123 -12.36 -9.88 -19.83
C THR A 123 -11.86 -8.75 -18.93
N SER A 124 -12.76 -7.89 -18.49
CA SER A 124 -12.51 -6.93 -17.42
C SER A 124 -13.65 -7.00 -16.41
N VAL A 125 -13.32 -7.31 -15.16
CA VAL A 125 -14.30 -7.51 -14.09
C VAL A 125 -13.87 -6.77 -12.83
N PHE A 126 -14.85 -6.42 -12.02
CA PHE A 126 -14.63 -5.75 -10.74
C PHE A 126 -15.67 -6.18 -9.72
N GLY A 127 -15.39 -5.96 -8.46
CA GLY A 127 -16.35 -6.28 -7.41
C GLY A 127 -15.90 -5.82 -6.03
N SER A 128 -16.64 -6.29 -5.04
CA SER A 128 -16.26 -6.15 -3.64
C SER A 128 -16.15 -7.51 -2.99
N VAL A 129 -15.23 -7.64 -2.02
CA VAL A 129 -15.09 -8.79 -1.16
C VAL A 129 -15.24 -8.35 0.29
N ILE A 130 -15.96 -9.16 1.07
CA ILE A 130 -16.12 -9.00 2.52
C ILE A 130 -15.40 -10.16 3.18
N LEU A 131 -14.40 -9.85 4.01
CA LEU A 131 -13.60 -10.82 4.75
C LEU A 131 -13.93 -10.70 6.23
N PRO A 132 -14.46 -11.76 6.87
CA PRO A 132 -14.61 -11.80 8.32
C PRO A 132 -13.25 -12.14 8.95
N ILE A 133 -12.68 -11.20 9.70
CA ILE A 133 -11.32 -11.31 10.28
C ILE A 133 -11.34 -11.00 11.78
N ALA A 134 -10.32 -11.47 12.49
CA ALA A 134 -10.01 -11.08 13.86
C ALA A 134 -8.59 -10.52 13.93
N PHE A 135 -8.38 -9.49 14.78
CA PHE A 135 -7.08 -8.85 14.93
C PHE A 135 -6.27 -9.48 16.07
N ASN A 136 -4.95 -9.48 15.91
CA ASN A 136 -4.02 -9.90 16.95
C ASN A 136 -3.63 -8.70 17.83
N VAL A 137 -4.12 -8.69 19.05
CA VAL A 137 -3.78 -7.67 20.06
C VAL A 137 -2.98 -8.25 21.22
N GLY A 138 -2.44 -9.47 21.09
CA GLY A 138 -1.68 -10.15 22.13
C GLY A 138 -2.37 -11.46 22.57
N GLY A 139 -1.87 -12.05 23.65
CA GLY A 139 -2.37 -13.31 24.22
C GLY A 139 -1.48 -14.52 23.93
N SER A 140 -0.22 -14.28 23.58
CA SER A 140 0.88 -15.25 23.55
C SER A 140 2.21 -14.53 23.72
N GLY A 141 3.22 -15.24 24.21
CA GLY A 141 4.61 -14.79 24.28
C GLY A 141 5.38 -15.01 22.99
N SER A 142 4.76 -15.53 21.93
CA SER A 142 5.41 -15.70 20.64
C SER A 142 5.90 -14.36 20.07
N LYS A 143 7.00 -14.40 19.30
CA LYS A 143 7.61 -13.17 18.75
C LYS A 143 6.62 -12.41 17.84
N SER A 144 5.83 -13.12 17.05
CA SER A 144 4.80 -12.55 16.18
C SER A 144 3.73 -11.83 16.97
N THR A 145 3.17 -12.50 18.00
CA THR A 145 2.11 -11.92 18.83
C THR A 145 2.61 -10.73 19.68
N ILE A 146 3.83 -10.77 20.22
CA ILE A 146 4.43 -9.61 20.89
C ILE A 146 4.65 -8.44 19.93
N THR A 147 4.92 -8.71 18.66
CA THR A 147 4.99 -7.66 17.61
C THR A 147 3.63 -7.06 17.36
N ASP A 148 2.62 -7.90 17.14
CA ASP A 148 1.25 -7.48 16.82
C ASP A 148 0.55 -6.77 18.00
N SER A 149 0.91 -7.09 19.23
CA SER A 149 0.35 -6.44 20.42
C SER A 149 0.60 -4.92 20.48
N LYS A 150 1.47 -4.39 19.60
CA LYS A 150 1.81 -2.97 19.45
C LYS A 150 1.08 -2.28 18.30
N CYS A 151 0.32 -3.02 17.49
CA CYS A 151 -0.27 -2.49 16.25
C CYS A 151 -1.36 -1.45 16.50
N PHE A 152 -2.14 -1.65 17.55
CA PHE A 152 -3.34 -0.85 17.81
C PHE A 152 -3.39 -0.37 19.25
N SER A 153 -4.16 0.68 19.46
CA SER A 153 -4.59 1.16 20.78
C SER A 153 -6.11 1.22 20.84
N SER A 154 -6.70 1.37 22.01
CA SER A 154 -8.14 1.62 22.12
C SER A 154 -8.50 2.96 21.48
N GLY A 155 -9.66 3.01 20.82
CA GLY A 155 -10.09 4.16 20.05
C GLY A 155 -9.92 3.98 18.54
N TYR A 156 -9.86 5.09 17.80
CA TYR A 156 -9.75 5.06 16.35
C TYR A 156 -8.32 4.76 15.90
N ASN A 157 -8.19 3.73 15.07
CA ASN A 157 -6.94 3.32 14.44
C ASN A 157 -7.08 3.32 12.91
N THR A 158 -5.99 3.59 12.22
CA THR A 158 -5.87 3.32 10.79
C THR A 158 -5.44 1.87 10.60
N VAL A 159 -6.25 1.10 9.89
CA VAL A 159 -5.93 -0.28 9.49
C VAL A 159 -5.47 -0.25 8.04
N THR A 160 -4.30 -0.83 7.78
CA THR A 160 -3.68 -0.83 6.44
C THR A 160 -3.38 -2.25 5.99
N PHE A 161 -3.85 -2.61 4.80
CA PHE A 161 -3.52 -3.84 4.09
C PHE A 161 -2.68 -3.52 2.86
N PHE A 162 -2.02 -4.53 2.30
CA PHE A 162 -1.10 -4.35 1.18
C PHE A 162 -1.41 -5.33 0.05
N ASP A 163 -1.50 -4.81 -1.17
CA ASP A 163 -1.46 -5.57 -2.41
C ASP A 163 -0.18 -5.17 -3.15
N GLY A 164 0.86 -5.98 -2.97
CA GLY A 164 2.22 -5.61 -3.37
C GLY A 164 2.67 -4.31 -2.70
N ASN A 165 2.93 -3.28 -3.49
CA ASN A 165 3.31 -1.95 -2.99
C ASN A 165 2.11 -1.01 -2.73
N ASN A 166 0.90 -1.43 -3.10
CA ASN A 166 -0.29 -0.61 -2.89
C ASN A 166 -0.76 -0.71 -1.44
N GLN A 167 -0.93 0.43 -0.79
CA GLN A 167 -1.45 0.55 0.57
C GLN A 167 -2.94 0.85 0.52
N LEU A 168 -3.73 0.00 1.15
CA LEU A 168 -5.18 0.12 1.26
C LEU A 168 -5.53 0.37 2.71
N SER A 169 -6.10 1.51 3.03
CA SER A 169 -6.33 1.91 4.41
C SER A 169 -7.78 2.33 4.68
N THR A 170 -8.25 2.02 5.87
CA THR A 170 -9.50 2.51 6.43
C THR A 170 -9.35 2.78 7.91
N THR A 171 -10.33 3.44 8.54
CA THR A 171 -10.32 3.68 9.98
C THR A 171 -11.35 2.83 10.70
N ALA A 172 -10.98 2.30 11.88
CA ALA A 172 -11.87 1.56 12.73
C ALA A 172 -11.69 1.94 14.20
N ASN A 173 -12.76 1.84 14.98
CA ASN A 173 -12.73 2.09 16.42
C ASN A 173 -12.55 0.77 17.16
N PHE A 174 -11.46 0.63 17.90
CA PHE A 174 -11.13 -0.54 18.71
C PHE A 174 -11.58 -0.30 20.15
N LEU A 175 -12.46 -1.16 20.66
CA LEU A 175 -12.95 -1.03 22.03
C LEU A 175 -11.91 -1.56 23.02
N PRO A 176 -11.72 -0.88 24.18
CA PRO A 176 -10.85 -1.36 25.23
C PRO A 176 -11.42 -2.63 25.87
N ARG A 177 -10.54 -3.48 26.39
CA ARG A 177 -10.97 -4.61 27.23
C ARG A 177 -11.49 -4.10 28.56
N ARG A 178 -12.53 -4.75 29.07
CA ARG A 178 -12.95 -4.56 30.44
C ARG A 178 -11.97 -5.31 31.36
N GLU A 179 -11.44 -4.64 32.38
CA GLU A 179 -10.59 -5.27 33.36
C GLU A 179 -11.32 -6.42 34.07
N LEU A 180 -10.63 -7.56 34.17
CA LEU A 180 -11.10 -8.68 34.99
C LEU A 180 -10.89 -8.36 36.47
N ALA A 181 -11.75 -8.90 37.31
CA ALA A 181 -11.58 -8.79 38.75
C ALA A 181 -10.19 -9.33 39.17
N PHE A 182 -9.53 -8.65 40.10
CA PHE A 182 -8.24 -9.03 40.65
C PHE A 182 -7.02 -8.93 39.74
N GLY A 183 -7.15 -8.37 38.53
CA GLY A 183 -6.02 -8.13 37.61
C GLY A 183 -5.37 -9.39 37.02
N LEU A 184 -5.94 -10.59 37.21
CA LEU A 184 -5.54 -11.79 36.48
C LEU A 184 -5.94 -11.62 35.01
N VAL A 185 -5.03 -11.93 34.09
CA VAL A 185 -5.32 -11.90 32.64
C VAL A 185 -5.30 -13.30 32.08
N VAL A 186 -6.38 -13.67 31.42
CA VAL A 186 -6.55 -14.95 30.73
C VAL A 186 -6.99 -14.65 29.31
N SER A 187 -6.43 -15.37 28.35
CA SER A 187 -6.82 -15.31 26.94
C SER A 187 -6.90 -16.73 26.35
N GLN A 188 -7.94 -16.97 25.59
CA GLN A 188 -8.22 -18.25 24.92
C GLN A 188 -8.49 -17.96 23.45
N ARG A 189 -7.49 -18.18 22.60
CA ARG A 189 -7.57 -17.83 21.18
C ARG A 189 -7.62 -19.11 20.34
N LEU A 190 -8.79 -19.35 19.79
CA LEU A 190 -9.06 -20.48 18.91
C LEU A 190 -8.32 -20.29 17.58
N SER A 191 -7.68 -21.34 17.07
CA SER A 191 -7.10 -21.39 15.72
C SER A 191 -8.16 -21.37 14.64
N MET A 192 -7.76 -21.21 13.39
CA MET A 192 -8.66 -21.31 12.24
C MET A 192 -9.13 -22.75 12.02
N SER A 193 -8.33 -23.75 12.37
CA SER A 193 -8.69 -25.16 12.28
C SER A 193 -9.77 -25.59 13.27
N LEU A 194 -10.04 -24.77 14.30
CA LEU A 194 -11.05 -24.98 15.36
C LEU A 194 -10.78 -26.17 16.30
N ASP A 195 -9.68 -26.86 16.14
CA ASP A 195 -9.25 -28.01 16.97
C ASP A 195 -8.13 -27.68 17.93
N THR A 196 -7.50 -26.53 17.77
CA THR A 196 -6.46 -26.02 18.66
C THR A 196 -6.76 -24.62 19.17
N MET A 197 -6.19 -24.26 20.30
CA MET A 197 -6.23 -22.88 20.81
C MET A 197 -4.93 -22.52 21.50
N THR A 198 -4.59 -21.24 21.47
CA THR A 198 -3.57 -20.67 22.34
C THR A 198 -4.20 -20.31 23.67
N ASN A 199 -3.74 -20.93 24.74
CA ASN A 199 -4.20 -20.68 26.09
C ASN A 199 -3.14 -19.90 26.87
N PHE A 200 -3.46 -18.69 27.30
CA PHE A 200 -2.55 -17.71 27.91
C PHE A 200 -3.03 -17.31 29.30
N VAL A 201 -2.08 -17.15 30.21
CA VAL A 201 -2.34 -16.57 31.54
C VAL A 201 -1.21 -15.67 31.99
N MET A 202 -1.55 -14.50 32.54
CA MET A 202 -0.61 -13.57 33.18
C MET A 202 -1.08 -13.25 34.59
N SER A 203 -0.14 -13.32 35.54
CA SER A 203 -0.40 -13.16 36.97
C SER A 203 -0.94 -11.77 37.33
N THR A 204 -1.67 -11.71 38.43
CA THR A 204 -2.08 -10.47 39.09
C THR A 204 -0.86 -9.59 39.45
N PRO A 205 -0.92 -8.26 39.27
CA PRO A 205 0.26 -7.41 39.54
C PRO A 205 0.69 -7.39 40.99
N CYS A 206 2.01 -7.49 41.23
CA CYS A 206 2.67 -7.22 42.48
C CYS A 206 3.53 -5.95 42.37
N PHE A 207 3.05 -4.83 42.86
CA PHE A 207 3.70 -3.53 42.68
C PHE A 207 5.14 -3.47 43.22
N MET A 208 5.45 -4.22 44.28
CA MET A 208 6.79 -4.32 44.87
C MET A 208 7.60 -5.50 44.33
N GLY A 209 7.07 -6.21 43.34
CA GLY A 209 7.65 -7.44 42.81
C GLY A 209 7.15 -8.70 43.52
N TYR A 210 7.50 -9.86 42.97
CA TYR A 210 7.14 -11.16 43.54
C TYR A 210 8.31 -11.75 44.32
N GLN A 211 7.99 -12.40 45.41
CA GLN A 211 8.96 -13.18 46.20
C GLN A 211 9.02 -14.63 45.70
N LEU A 212 7.88 -15.20 45.37
CA LEU A 212 7.71 -16.50 44.76
C LEU A 212 6.32 -16.63 44.13
N GLY A 213 6.12 -17.60 43.25
CA GLY A 213 4.78 -17.92 42.75
C GLY A 213 4.73 -19.17 41.88
N LYS A 214 3.49 -19.54 41.58
CA LYS A 214 3.12 -20.61 40.67
C LYS A 214 2.01 -20.12 39.78
N LEU A 215 2.20 -20.20 38.45
CA LEU A 215 1.27 -19.75 37.44
C LEU A 215 1.09 -20.83 36.38
N GLY A 216 -0.14 -21.03 35.92
CA GLY A 216 -0.39 -22.00 34.87
C GLY A 216 -1.86 -22.39 34.73
N PHE A 217 -2.11 -23.48 34.05
CA PHE A 217 -3.45 -23.99 33.80
C PHE A 217 -3.50 -25.50 33.64
N THR A 218 -4.70 -26.06 33.85
CA THR A 218 -5.00 -27.50 33.72
C THR A 218 -6.41 -27.68 33.13
N SER A 219 -6.62 -28.81 32.52
CA SER A 219 -7.97 -29.35 32.27
C SER A 219 -8.06 -30.81 32.64
N ASN A 220 -9.22 -31.23 33.10
CA ASN A 220 -9.54 -32.66 33.35
C ASN A 220 -10.24 -33.30 32.18
N ASP A 221 -10.46 -32.55 31.12
CA ASP A 221 -11.13 -33.03 29.90
C ASP A 221 -10.22 -34.00 29.15
N ASP A 222 -10.78 -35.07 28.64
CA ASP A 222 -10.01 -36.17 28.00
C ASP A 222 -9.44 -35.74 26.64
N ASP A 223 -10.11 -34.86 25.94
CA ASP A 223 -9.72 -34.35 24.62
C ASP A 223 -8.89 -33.04 24.69
N PHE A 224 -8.55 -32.63 25.91
CA PHE A 224 -7.68 -31.46 26.10
C PHE A 224 -6.22 -31.93 26.24
N GLU A 225 -5.36 -31.52 25.28
CA GLU A 225 -3.96 -31.89 25.28
C GLU A 225 -3.05 -30.68 25.05
N ILE A 226 -2.10 -30.45 25.99
CA ILE A 226 -1.15 -29.35 25.92
C ILE A 226 0.07 -29.77 25.09
N ASP A 227 0.38 -28.98 24.06
CA ASP A 227 1.64 -29.10 23.34
C ASP A 227 2.78 -28.45 24.17
N CYS A 228 3.51 -29.28 24.90
CA CYS A 228 4.63 -28.82 25.71
C CYS A 228 5.80 -28.23 24.89
N SER A 229 5.83 -28.38 23.57
CA SER A 229 6.85 -27.78 22.70
C SER A 229 6.54 -26.33 22.30
N SER A 230 5.27 -25.92 22.45
CA SER A 230 4.76 -24.60 22.07
C SER A 230 4.82 -23.55 23.19
N ILE A 231 5.38 -23.89 24.35
CA ILE A 231 5.34 -23.05 25.54
C ILE A 231 6.16 -21.77 25.35
N HIS A 232 5.52 -20.64 25.66
CA HIS A 232 6.24 -19.38 25.85
C HIS A 232 6.08 -18.90 27.30
N VAL A 233 7.18 -18.46 27.87
CA VAL A 233 7.25 -17.94 29.26
C VAL A 233 8.02 -16.63 29.23
N GLY A 234 7.52 -15.64 29.97
CA GLY A 234 8.21 -14.36 30.09
C GLY A 234 7.68 -13.53 31.27
N ILE A 235 8.37 -12.45 31.52
CA ILE A 235 7.88 -11.35 32.36
C ILE A 235 7.76 -10.10 31.50
N THR A 236 6.76 -9.25 31.79
CA THR A 236 6.58 -7.96 31.16
C THR A 236 6.30 -6.89 32.19
N ASN A 237 6.80 -5.69 31.95
CA ASN A 237 6.46 -4.47 32.69
C ASN A 237 5.60 -3.51 31.84
N GLU A 238 5.27 -3.90 30.62
CA GLU A 238 4.54 -3.09 29.66
C GLU A 238 3.41 -3.91 29.04
N ILE A 239 2.20 -3.38 29.13
CA ILE A 239 0.97 -4.00 28.61
C ILE A 239 0.22 -2.98 27.76
N ASN A 240 -0.52 -3.48 26.76
CA ASN A 240 -1.41 -2.65 25.94
C ASN A 240 -2.80 -2.47 26.57
N ASP A 241 -3.70 -1.78 25.86
CA ASP A 241 -5.06 -1.46 26.30
C ASP A 241 -5.96 -2.71 26.49
N TRP A 242 -5.51 -3.87 26.02
CA TRP A 242 -6.17 -5.17 26.24
C TRP A 242 -5.49 -5.99 27.33
N SER A 243 -4.61 -5.37 28.11
CA SER A 243 -3.85 -6.00 29.19
C SER A 243 -2.92 -7.11 28.70
N MET A 244 -2.53 -7.12 27.43
CA MET A 244 -1.62 -8.10 26.85
C MET A 244 -0.17 -7.58 26.86
N PRO A 245 0.84 -8.47 27.02
CA PRO A 245 2.24 -8.06 27.01
C PRO A 245 2.65 -7.50 25.64
N VAL A 246 3.35 -6.36 25.64
CA VAL A 246 4.00 -5.77 24.46
C VAL A 246 5.51 -6.01 24.46
N SER A 247 6.02 -6.64 25.49
CA SER A 247 7.41 -7.06 25.64
C SER A 247 7.49 -8.38 26.38
N SER A 248 8.58 -9.11 26.18
CA SER A 248 8.85 -10.36 26.89
C SER A 248 10.32 -10.39 27.28
N VAL A 249 10.58 -10.52 28.56
CA VAL A 249 11.92 -10.63 29.12
C VAL A 249 12.08 -12.01 29.80
N PRO A 250 13.16 -12.73 29.55
CA PRO A 250 13.42 -14.01 30.23
C PRO A 250 13.70 -13.79 31.72
N PHE A 251 13.38 -14.77 32.53
CA PHE A 251 13.63 -14.79 34.00
C PHE A 251 13.81 -16.20 34.49
N ASP A 252 14.29 -16.36 35.74
CA ASP A 252 14.51 -17.67 36.36
C ASP A 252 13.18 -18.31 36.76
N HIS A 253 12.89 -19.46 36.16
CA HIS A 253 11.69 -20.24 36.45
C HIS A 253 11.93 -21.73 36.18
N THR A 254 11.03 -22.56 36.69
CA THR A 254 10.94 -23.97 36.33
C THR A 254 9.62 -24.25 35.67
N ILE A 255 9.64 -25.04 34.60
CA ILE A 255 8.44 -25.45 33.86
C ILE A 255 8.09 -26.88 34.23
N ARG A 256 6.82 -27.12 34.52
CA ARG A 256 6.22 -28.46 34.62
C ARG A 256 5.10 -28.57 33.59
N CYS A 257 5.33 -29.41 32.63
CA CYS A 257 4.34 -29.65 31.56
C CYS A 257 4.04 -31.13 31.44
N THR A 258 2.77 -31.41 31.31
CA THR A 258 2.19 -32.72 30.92
C THR A 258 1.10 -32.43 29.87
N SER A 259 0.54 -33.43 29.24
CA SER A 259 -0.57 -33.25 28.31
C SER A 259 -1.79 -32.55 28.94
N ARG A 260 -1.93 -32.54 30.29
CA ARG A 260 -3.12 -31.95 30.96
C ARG A 260 -2.81 -30.79 31.90
N ALA A 261 -1.56 -30.49 32.12
CA ALA A 261 -1.16 -29.46 33.08
C ALA A 261 0.10 -28.75 32.65
N LEU A 262 0.06 -27.42 32.65
CA LEU A 262 1.21 -26.57 32.49
C LEU A 262 1.30 -25.61 33.66
N TYR A 263 2.47 -25.62 34.36
CA TYR A 263 2.79 -24.67 35.40
C TYR A 263 4.21 -24.17 35.26
N ILE A 264 4.40 -22.89 35.59
CA ILE A 264 5.70 -22.31 35.90
C ILE A 264 5.78 -22.03 37.40
N GLU A 265 6.91 -22.35 38.00
CA GLU A 265 7.24 -21.97 39.37
C GLU A 265 8.43 -20.99 39.31
N PHE A 266 8.32 -19.91 40.04
CA PHE A 266 9.31 -18.85 40.01
C PHE A 266 9.58 -18.31 41.41
N LYS A 267 10.75 -17.69 41.57
CA LYS A 267 11.15 -16.97 42.76
C LYS A 267 11.05 -15.46 42.50
N THR A 268 12.05 -14.72 42.84
CA THR A 268 12.05 -13.25 42.79
C THR A 268 11.82 -12.72 41.38
N ILE A 269 10.77 -11.89 41.20
CA ILE A 269 10.55 -11.07 40.00
C ILE A 269 10.58 -9.59 40.45
N PRO A 270 11.29 -8.71 39.72
CA PRO A 270 11.40 -7.29 40.07
C PRO A 270 10.07 -6.56 40.12
N ALA A 271 10.02 -5.45 40.83
CA ALA A 271 8.89 -4.54 40.91
C ALA A 271 8.50 -4.08 39.49
N GLY A 272 7.19 -3.99 39.25
CA GLY A 272 6.62 -3.56 37.96
C GLY A 272 6.51 -4.66 36.90
N TYR A 273 7.16 -5.82 37.08
CA TYR A 273 7.06 -6.94 36.15
C TYR A 273 5.96 -7.92 36.53
N ARG A 274 5.35 -8.54 35.54
CA ARG A 274 4.31 -9.57 35.69
C ARG A 274 4.71 -10.82 34.90
N PRO A 275 4.69 -12.02 35.50
CA PRO A 275 4.94 -13.27 34.79
C PRO A 275 3.72 -13.69 33.97
N PHE A 276 3.99 -14.30 32.83
CA PHE A 276 2.99 -14.92 31.98
C PHE A 276 3.51 -16.23 31.39
N VAL A 277 2.57 -17.08 30.99
CA VAL A 277 2.82 -18.33 30.31
C VAL A 277 1.68 -18.63 29.34
N ASP A 278 2.01 -19.19 28.21
CA ASP A 278 1.05 -19.72 27.23
C ASP A 278 1.56 -21.01 26.60
N ALA A 279 0.63 -21.73 26.00
CA ALA A 279 0.89 -22.88 25.14
C ALA A 279 -0.27 -23.09 24.17
N ILE A 280 0.01 -23.77 23.07
CA ILE A 280 -1.01 -24.32 22.18
C ILE A 280 -1.57 -25.57 22.85
N VAL A 281 -2.89 -25.71 22.79
CA VAL A 281 -3.61 -26.87 23.31
C VAL A 281 -4.54 -27.43 22.25
N GLN A 282 -4.57 -28.74 22.10
CA GLN A 282 -5.61 -29.46 21.39
C GLN A 282 -6.88 -29.44 22.23
N ILE A 283 -8.02 -29.20 21.62
CA ILE A 283 -9.29 -29.04 22.34
C ILE A 283 -10.42 -29.88 21.73
N PRO A 284 -11.46 -30.22 22.55
CA PRO A 284 -12.67 -30.82 22.02
C PRO A 284 -13.33 -29.94 20.96
N THR A 285 -13.76 -30.54 19.85
CA THR A 285 -14.41 -29.80 18.75
C THR A 285 -15.92 -29.72 18.87
N THR A 286 -16.53 -30.60 19.67
CA THR A 286 -17.99 -30.76 19.76
C THR A 286 -18.56 -30.43 21.14
N GLU A 287 -17.79 -30.61 22.19
CA GLU A 287 -18.26 -30.43 23.57
C GLU A 287 -17.59 -29.26 24.26
N PRO A 288 -18.32 -28.54 25.12
CA PRO A 288 -17.74 -27.52 25.97
C PRO A 288 -16.80 -28.13 27.02
N PHE A 289 -15.75 -27.39 27.39
CA PHE A 289 -14.80 -27.84 28.40
C PHE A 289 -14.41 -26.73 29.39
N PHE A 290 -13.72 -27.13 30.46
CA PHE A 290 -13.27 -26.21 31.49
C PHE A 290 -11.75 -26.19 31.56
N VAL A 291 -11.20 -24.96 31.68
CA VAL A 291 -9.78 -24.75 31.98
C VAL A 291 -9.65 -24.09 33.34
N LYS A 292 -8.92 -24.74 34.23
CA LYS A 292 -8.64 -24.23 35.55
C LYS A 292 -7.29 -23.54 35.56
N TYR A 293 -7.25 -22.26 35.90
CA TYR A 293 -6.04 -21.47 36.06
C TYR A 293 -5.59 -21.42 37.50
N THR A 294 -4.29 -21.58 37.70
CA THR A 294 -3.62 -21.44 38.98
C THR A 294 -2.80 -20.16 38.96
N ASN A 295 -3.01 -19.30 39.93
CA ASN A 295 -2.27 -18.08 40.17
C ASN A 295 -2.03 -17.92 41.65
N GLU A 296 -0.91 -18.47 42.11
CA GLU A 296 -0.46 -18.49 43.50
C GLU A 296 0.83 -17.71 43.60
N PHE A 297 0.89 -16.73 44.50
CA PHE A 297 2.06 -15.88 44.63
C PHE A 297 2.18 -15.25 46.01
N ALA A 298 3.38 -14.84 46.34
CA ALA A 298 3.65 -13.89 47.41
C ALA A 298 4.34 -12.66 46.82
N CYS A 299 3.73 -11.48 47.00
CA CYS A 299 4.42 -10.23 46.71
C CYS A 299 5.50 -9.94 47.78
N VAL A 300 6.50 -9.15 47.42
CA VAL A 300 7.48 -8.65 48.38
C VAL A 300 6.77 -7.89 49.49
N ASN A 301 7.08 -8.24 50.77
CA ASN A 301 6.43 -7.74 51.98
C ASN A 301 4.89 -8.01 52.06
N GLY A 302 4.38 -8.96 51.27
CA GLY A 302 2.99 -9.39 51.27
C GLY A 302 2.78 -10.79 51.80
N ILE A 303 1.50 -11.18 51.92
CA ILE A 303 1.12 -12.55 52.26
C ILE A 303 1.06 -13.42 51.00
N TYR A 304 1.14 -14.72 51.21
CA TYR A 304 0.86 -15.70 50.13
C TYR A 304 -0.62 -15.63 49.75
N THR A 305 -0.86 -15.48 48.44
CA THR A 305 -2.19 -15.28 47.87
C THR A 305 -2.42 -16.33 46.82
N SER A 306 -3.62 -16.90 46.80
CA SER A 306 -4.10 -17.82 45.75
C SER A 306 -5.37 -17.25 45.12
N ILE A 307 -5.34 -17.04 43.80
CA ILE A 307 -6.46 -16.54 43.02
C ILE A 307 -6.76 -17.55 41.90
N PRO A 308 -7.48 -18.66 42.23
CA PRO A 308 -7.87 -19.62 41.21
C PRO A 308 -8.96 -19.02 40.35
N PHE A 309 -8.90 -19.34 39.05
CA PHE A 309 -9.93 -18.95 38.07
C PHE A 309 -10.28 -20.18 37.25
N THR A 310 -11.54 -20.34 36.89
CA THR A 310 -12.00 -21.39 35.98
C THR A 310 -12.72 -20.73 34.82
N SER A 311 -12.25 -20.97 33.61
CA SER A 311 -12.90 -20.57 32.38
C SER A 311 -13.73 -21.72 31.83
N PHE A 312 -14.92 -21.39 31.35
CA PHE A 312 -15.74 -22.27 30.54
C PHE A 312 -15.56 -21.87 29.08
N PHE A 313 -15.22 -22.82 28.24
CA PHE A 313 -15.10 -22.61 26.80
C PHE A 313 -16.12 -23.48 26.06
N SER A 314 -16.77 -22.88 25.09
CA SER A 314 -17.59 -23.59 24.10
C SER A 314 -17.20 -23.08 22.71
N GLN A 315 -17.22 -23.98 21.73
CA GLN A 315 -16.93 -23.61 20.35
C GLN A 315 -17.84 -22.45 19.91
N PRO A 316 -17.29 -21.40 19.34
CA PRO A 316 -18.09 -20.31 18.79
C PRO A 316 -18.83 -20.78 17.55
N ILE A 317 -20.04 -20.30 17.34
CA ILE A 317 -20.72 -20.46 16.06
C ILE A 317 -20.28 -19.28 15.18
N LEU A 318 -19.60 -19.59 14.09
CA LEU A 318 -19.20 -18.60 13.10
C LEU A 318 -20.34 -18.40 12.11
N TYR A 319 -20.94 -17.22 12.13
CA TYR A 319 -22.09 -16.87 11.28
C TYR A 319 -21.69 -16.11 10.02
N ASP A 320 -20.46 -15.63 9.99
CA ASP A 320 -20.00 -14.76 8.93
C ASP A 320 -19.27 -15.58 7.85
N GLU A 321 -19.75 -15.49 6.62
CA GLU A 321 -19.13 -16.07 5.44
C GLU A 321 -18.31 -15.00 4.71
N ALA A 322 -17.22 -15.42 4.08
CA ALA A 322 -16.52 -14.57 3.15
C ALA A 322 -17.33 -14.48 1.86
N LEU A 323 -17.58 -13.28 1.39
CA LEU A 323 -18.46 -13.06 0.24
C LEU A 323 -17.79 -12.10 -0.76
N ALA A 324 -17.67 -12.54 -2.00
CA ALA A 324 -17.29 -11.66 -3.09
C ALA A 324 -18.41 -11.56 -4.14
N ILE A 325 -18.72 -10.34 -4.55
CA ILE A 325 -19.75 -10.05 -5.53
C ILE A 325 -19.19 -9.03 -6.52
N GLY A 326 -19.34 -9.31 -7.82
CA GLY A 326 -18.84 -8.42 -8.86
C GLY A 326 -19.75 -8.36 -10.08
N ALA A 327 -19.29 -7.58 -11.05
CA ALA A 327 -19.93 -7.36 -12.32
C ALA A 327 -18.87 -7.17 -13.43
N ASP A 328 -19.29 -7.33 -14.69
CA ASP A 328 -18.44 -7.06 -15.83
C ASP A 328 -18.19 -5.55 -15.98
N LEU A 329 -17.00 -5.19 -16.40
CA LEU A 329 -16.63 -3.82 -16.75
C LEU A 329 -16.49 -3.73 -18.28
N VAL A 330 -17.36 -2.98 -18.91
CA VAL A 330 -17.31 -2.77 -20.36
C VAL A 330 -16.87 -1.33 -20.64
N ARG A 331 -15.83 -1.18 -21.44
CA ARG A 331 -15.38 0.11 -21.96
C ARG A 331 -15.94 0.29 -23.36
N ILE A 332 -16.69 1.36 -23.57
CA ILE A 332 -17.19 1.76 -24.88
C ILE A 332 -16.49 3.05 -25.26
N THR A 333 -15.71 2.99 -26.34
CA THR A 333 -15.08 4.18 -26.91
C THR A 333 -16.01 4.78 -27.92
N SER A 334 -16.28 6.07 -27.82
CA SER A 334 -17.06 6.83 -28.76
C SER A 334 -16.36 8.14 -29.12
N THR A 335 -16.42 8.58 -30.35
CA THR A 335 -15.82 9.83 -30.77
C THR A 335 -16.80 10.99 -30.58
N VAL A 336 -16.29 12.12 -30.10
CA VAL A 336 -17.05 13.33 -29.82
C VAL A 336 -16.34 14.57 -30.35
N ILE A 337 -17.12 15.62 -30.61
CA ILE A 337 -16.55 16.93 -30.95
C ILE A 337 -15.96 17.53 -29.67
N GLY A 338 -14.65 17.67 -29.63
CA GLY A 338 -13.93 18.21 -28.48
C GLY A 338 -12.43 18.21 -28.71
N SER A 339 -11.66 18.70 -27.74
CA SER A 339 -10.19 18.77 -27.78
C SER A 339 -9.49 17.82 -26.83
N ILE A 340 -10.24 17.17 -25.94
CA ILE A 340 -9.68 16.28 -24.89
C ILE A 340 -10.51 15.01 -24.77
N THR A 341 -9.83 13.91 -24.50
CA THR A 341 -10.48 12.65 -24.10
C THR A 341 -11.14 12.82 -22.74
N ARG A 342 -12.38 12.36 -22.63
CA ARG A 342 -13.14 12.36 -21.37
C ARG A 342 -13.65 10.96 -21.09
N THR A 343 -13.56 10.57 -19.84
CA THR A 343 -14.10 9.29 -19.37
C THR A 343 -15.27 9.57 -18.43
N THR A 344 -16.39 8.92 -18.65
CA THR A 344 -17.55 8.97 -17.77
C THR A 344 -18.07 7.57 -17.52
N THR A 345 -18.56 7.34 -16.30
CA THR A 345 -19.20 6.07 -15.95
C THR A 345 -20.70 6.25 -16.02
N LEU A 346 -21.38 5.37 -16.74
CA LEU A 346 -22.84 5.35 -16.73
C LEU A 346 -23.35 4.94 -15.36
N PRO A 347 -24.54 5.41 -14.94
CA PRO A 347 -25.15 4.99 -13.67
C PRO A 347 -25.19 3.47 -13.57
N PHE A 348 -24.71 2.93 -12.44
CA PHE A 348 -24.63 1.51 -12.17
C PHE A 348 -25.21 1.21 -10.79
N ILE A 349 -26.10 0.23 -10.71
CA ILE A 349 -26.68 -0.22 -9.44
C ILE A 349 -26.11 -1.60 -9.14
N SER A 350 -25.19 -1.65 -8.16
CA SER A 350 -24.59 -2.91 -7.68
C SER A 350 -25.67 -3.91 -7.27
N ARG A 351 -25.42 -5.19 -7.50
CA ARG A 351 -26.32 -6.33 -7.25
C ARG A 351 -27.56 -6.43 -8.15
N LEU A 352 -27.93 -5.38 -8.86
CA LEU A 352 -29.07 -5.40 -9.81
C LEU A 352 -28.60 -5.46 -11.26
N GLN A 353 -27.49 -4.82 -11.57
CA GLN A 353 -26.94 -4.78 -12.92
C GLN A 353 -25.70 -5.66 -13.00
N LYS A 354 -25.58 -6.41 -14.10
CA LYS A 354 -24.47 -7.33 -14.36
C LYS A 354 -23.26 -6.67 -15.00
N THR A 355 -23.44 -5.47 -15.57
CA THR A 355 -22.41 -4.79 -16.33
C THR A 355 -22.36 -3.31 -15.97
N LYS A 356 -21.18 -2.82 -15.66
CA LYS A 356 -20.84 -1.40 -15.48
C LYS A 356 -20.20 -0.88 -16.77
N THR A 357 -20.72 0.18 -17.33
CA THR A 357 -20.20 0.75 -18.57
C THR A 357 -19.41 2.01 -18.31
N ILE A 358 -18.16 2.01 -18.75
CA ILE A 358 -17.30 3.19 -18.82
C ILE A 358 -17.33 3.69 -20.26
N LEU A 359 -17.81 4.90 -20.46
CA LEU A 359 -17.82 5.56 -21.76
C LEU A 359 -16.55 6.43 -21.88
N VAL A 360 -15.68 6.06 -22.81
CA VAL A 360 -14.50 6.84 -23.18
C VAL A 360 -14.86 7.68 -24.41
N LEU A 361 -14.90 8.98 -24.23
CA LEU A 361 -15.22 9.96 -25.26
C LEU A 361 -13.91 10.51 -25.82
N GLU A 362 -13.54 10.09 -27.01
CA GLU A 362 -12.33 10.55 -27.68
C GLU A 362 -12.64 11.67 -28.66
N PRO A 363 -11.78 12.69 -28.79
CA PRO A 363 -11.94 13.69 -29.81
C PRO A 363 -11.96 13.06 -31.21
N ILE A 364 -12.84 13.52 -32.10
CA ILE A 364 -12.78 13.12 -33.49
C ILE A 364 -11.39 13.49 -34.03
N PRO A 365 -10.65 12.55 -34.66
CA PRO A 365 -9.36 12.84 -35.24
C PRO A 365 -9.48 14.01 -36.22
N THR A 366 -8.56 14.95 -36.15
CA THR A 366 -8.52 16.10 -37.05
C THR A 366 -7.25 16.04 -37.88
N THR A 367 -7.39 16.25 -39.19
CA THR A 367 -6.27 16.52 -40.09
C THR A 367 -6.31 17.99 -40.50
N THR A 368 -5.14 18.57 -40.73
CA THR A 368 -5.02 19.98 -41.14
C THR A 368 -4.56 20.02 -42.58
N VAL A 369 -5.25 20.77 -43.38
CA VAL A 369 -4.89 21.06 -44.79
C VAL A 369 -4.65 22.55 -44.89
N THR A 370 -3.44 22.93 -45.26
CA THR A 370 -3.09 24.33 -45.50
C THR A 370 -3.23 24.64 -46.99
N THR A 371 -4.01 25.61 -47.31
CA THR A 371 -4.17 26.18 -48.66
C THR A 371 -3.72 27.64 -48.63
N SER A 372 -3.50 28.22 -49.78
CA SER A 372 -3.15 29.65 -49.90
C SER A 372 -4.09 30.36 -50.85
N HIS A 373 -4.38 31.61 -50.52
CA HIS A 373 -5.21 32.48 -51.33
C HIS A 373 -4.62 33.88 -51.44
N HIS A 374 -5.13 34.68 -52.38
CA HIS A 374 -4.80 36.10 -52.49
C HIS A 374 -5.59 36.89 -51.44
N GLY A 375 -4.91 37.53 -50.52
CA GLY A 375 -5.53 38.31 -49.45
C GLY A 375 -4.60 38.52 -48.26
N PHE A 376 -5.09 39.19 -47.20
CA PHE A 376 -4.28 39.57 -46.03
C PHE A 376 -4.55 38.71 -44.79
N ASP A 377 -5.75 38.07 -44.72
CA ASP A 377 -6.22 37.42 -43.53
C ASP A 377 -6.09 35.89 -43.67
N THR A 378 -5.65 35.24 -42.61
CA THR A 378 -5.69 33.78 -42.53
C THR A 378 -7.09 33.31 -42.13
N TRP A 379 -7.67 32.44 -42.93
CA TRP A 379 -9.01 31.93 -42.73
C TRP A 379 -8.97 30.52 -42.19
N TYR A 380 -9.88 30.23 -41.27
CA TYR A 380 -10.02 28.91 -40.67
C TYR A 380 -11.44 28.42 -40.87
N TYR A 381 -11.59 27.22 -41.42
CA TYR A 381 -12.87 26.54 -41.39
C TYR A 381 -12.69 25.04 -41.15
N THR A 382 -13.65 24.44 -40.48
CA THR A 382 -13.61 23.02 -40.18
C THR A 382 -14.73 22.30 -40.92
N LYS A 383 -14.33 21.34 -41.76
CA LYS A 383 -15.28 20.36 -42.29
C LYS A 383 -15.53 19.34 -41.23
N LYS A 384 -16.71 19.39 -40.59
CA LYS A 384 -17.12 18.44 -39.57
C LYS A 384 -17.17 17.03 -40.13
N ALA A 385 -16.77 16.05 -39.35
CA ALA A 385 -16.90 14.63 -39.65
C ALA A 385 -17.97 13.97 -38.80
N THR A 386 -18.49 12.86 -39.26
CA THR A 386 -19.35 11.97 -38.49
C THR A 386 -18.50 11.02 -37.65
N ILE A 387 -19.11 10.32 -36.69
CA ILE A 387 -18.44 9.33 -35.83
C ILE A 387 -17.78 8.26 -36.72
N GLY A 388 -16.48 8.04 -36.55
CA GLY A 388 -15.67 7.12 -37.35
C GLY A 388 -14.87 7.75 -38.47
N ASP A 389 -15.15 9.02 -38.81
CA ASP A 389 -14.43 9.77 -39.85
C ASP A 389 -13.41 10.74 -39.23
N THR A 390 -12.58 11.35 -40.08
CA THR A 390 -11.61 12.37 -39.67
C THR A 390 -12.09 13.76 -40.08
N ALA A 391 -12.20 14.68 -39.14
CA ALA A 391 -12.53 16.08 -39.45
C ALA A 391 -11.32 16.75 -40.12
N THR A 392 -11.57 17.66 -41.05
CA THR A 392 -10.53 18.41 -41.75
C THR A 392 -10.60 19.88 -41.35
N VAL A 393 -9.51 20.38 -40.78
CA VAL A 393 -9.33 21.80 -40.54
C VAL A 393 -8.58 22.38 -41.73
N PHE A 394 -9.23 23.28 -42.45
CA PHE A 394 -8.59 24.03 -43.51
C PHE A 394 -8.06 25.33 -42.94
N ILE A 395 -6.78 25.57 -43.17
CA ILE A 395 -6.11 26.81 -42.85
C ILE A 395 -5.74 27.45 -44.19
N ASP A 396 -6.40 28.51 -44.53
CA ASP A 396 -6.15 29.21 -45.78
C ASP A 396 -5.35 30.48 -45.49
N VAL A 397 -4.08 30.44 -45.88
CA VAL A 397 -3.13 31.49 -45.56
C VAL A 397 -2.92 32.43 -46.73
N PRO A 398 -2.68 33.73 -46.46
CA PRO A 398 -2.36 34.67 -47.54
C PRO A 398 -1.08 34.24 -48.28
N GLN A 399 -1.15 34.31 -49.61
CA GLN A 399 0.01 34.01 -50.47
C GLN A 399 0.85 35.27 -50.65
N HIS A 400 1.53 35.69 -49.58
CA HIS A 400 2.51 36.76 -49.64
C HIS A 400 3.92 36.15 -49.47
N THR A 401 4.87 36.64 -50.29
CA THR A 401 6.28 36.43 -50.09
C THR A 401 6.87 37.69 -49.48
N ALA A 402 7.82 37.52 -48.52
CA ALA A 402 8.47 38.66 -47.89
C ALA A 402 9.92 38.75 -48.33
N THR A 403 10.32 39.93 -48.83
CA THR A 403 11.74 40.26 -49.05
C THR A 403 12.24 41.08 -47.89
N THR A 404 13.33 40.65 -47.31
CA THR A 404 13.94 41.40 -46.16
C THR A 404 15.07 42.25 -46.64
N LEU A 405 14.97 43.58 -46.40
CA LEU A 405 16.03 44.54 -46.65
C LEU A 405 16.61 45.01 -45.32
N THR A 406 17.90 44.80 -45.11
CA THR A 406 18.59 45.27 -43.91
C THR A 406 19.27 46.58 -44.21
N THR A 407 19.04 47.59 -43.39
CA THR A 407 19.69 48.92 -43.45
C THR A 407 20.24 49.30 -42.09
N TYR A 408 21.26 50.15 -42.10
CA TYR A 408 21.81 50.72 -40.88
C TYR A 408 21.16 52.07 -40.55
N TRP A 409 21.00 52.35 -39.28
CA TRP A 409 20.47 53.60 -38.78
C TRP A 409 21.11 54.08 -37.48
N GLN A 410 20.81 55.30 -37.04
CA GLN A 410 21.51 55.95 -35.94
C GLN A 410 20.90 55.71 -34.56
N GLU A 411 19.80 54.97 -34.46
CA GLU A 411 19.20 54.64 -33.17
C GLU A 411 19.85 53.40 -32.53
N SER A 412 19.75 53.27 -31.21
CA SER A 412 20.39 52.23 -30.42
C SER A 412 19.68 50.90 -30.42
N SER A 413 18.48 50.79 -31.01
CA SER A 413 17.68 49.58 -31.05
C SER A 413 17.37 49.17 -32.49
N THR A 414 17.21 47.86 -32.74
CA THR A 414 16.72 47.34 -33.98
C THR A 414 15.23 47.67 -34.16
N ALA A 415 14.86 48.19 -35.31
CA ALA A 415 13.47 48.42 -35.65
C ALA A 415 13.11 47.67 -36.95
N THR A 416 11.90 47.14 -37.01
CA THR A 416 11.39 46.47 -38.20
C THR A 416 10.13 47.16 -38.67
N THR A 417 10.07 47.42 -39.97
CA THR A 417 8.92 48.03 -40.61
C THR A 417 8.55 47.17 -41.82
N THR A 418 7.30 46.78 -41.93
CA THR A 418 6.79 45.99 -43.08
C THR A 418 5.99 46.91 -43.95
N TYR A 419 6.32 46.89 -45.23
CA TYR A 419 5.53 47.54 -46.29
C TYR A 419 4.82 46.42 -47.05
N PHE A 420 3.52 46.44 -47.08
CA PHE A 420 2.68 45.51 -47.79
C PHE A 420 2.49 45.98 -49.23
N ASP A 421 2.68 45.09 -50.17
CA ASP A 421 2.43 45.38 -51.58
C ASP A 421 1.28 44.49 -52.10
N ASP A 422 0.15 45.15 -52.32
CA ASP A 422 -1.12 44.48 -52.74
C ASP A 422 -1.11 44.11 -54.22
N ILE A 423 -0.14 44.58 -55.01
CA ILE A 423 -0.10 44.36 -56.45
C ILE A 423 0.80 43.21 -56.79
N ASP A 424 2.00 43.21 -56.22
CA ASP A 424 3.03 42.17 -56.52
C ASP A 424 3.05 41.03 -55.50
N LEU A 425 2.28 41.15 -54.43
CA LEU A 425 2.22 40.17 -53.31
C LEU A 425 3.59 39.85 -52.69
N VAL A 426 4.49 40.82 -52.75
CA VAL A 426 5.82 40.73 -52.17
C VAL A 426 5.98 41.82 -51.15
N ASP A 427 5.85 41.45 -49.89
CA ASP A 427 6.04 42.38 -48.78
C ASP A 427 7.50 42.72 -48.62
N THR A 428 7.80 43.97 -48.35
CA THR A 428 9.15 44.40 -48.03
C THR A 428 9.31 44.64 -46.54
N VAL A 429 10.07 43.80 -45.91
CA VAL A 429 10.42 43.95 -44.49
C VAL A 429 11.74 44.66 -44.38
N ILE A 430 11.69 45.90 -43.93
CA ILE A 430 12.93 46.71 -43.66
C ILE A 430 13.35 46.51 -42.21
N VAL A 431 14.47 45.87 -42.04
CA VAL A 431 15.10 45.70 -40.74
C VAL A 431 16.22 46.73 -40.60
N LYS A 432 16.00 47.74 -39.72
CA LYS A 432 16.97 48.77 -39.42
C LYS A 432 17.76 48.33 -38.22
N ILE A 433 19.06 48.12 -38.38
CA ILE A 433 19.97 47.75 -37.33
C ILE A 433 20.90 48.92 -36.95
N PRO A 434 21.26 49.05 -35.70
CA PRO A 434 22.24 50.08 -35.30
C PRO A 434 23.56 49.93 -36.08
N TYR A 435 24.21 51.08 -36.38
CA TYR A 435 25.56 51.01 -36.93
C TYR A 435 26.46 50.21 -35.95
N PRO A 436 27.26 49.26 -36.46
CA PRO A 436 28.22 48.55 -35.60
C PRO A 436 29.29 49.51 -35.09
N ASN A 437 29.45 49.58 -33.80
CA ASN A 437 30.52 50.39 -33.20
C ASN A 437 31.85 49.61 -33.29
N PRO A 438 32.95 50.30 -33.67
CA PRO A 438 34.27 49.73 -33.48
C PRO A 438 34.51 49.48 -32.00
N THR A 439 35.13 48.35 -31.67
CA THR A 439 35.41 47.99 -30.29
C THR A 439 36.91 48.12 -30.00
N ILE A 440 37.26 48.90 -28.98
CA ILE A 440 38.61 49.01 -28.48
C ILE A 440 38.75 48.14 -27.23
N ILE A 441 39.75 47.26 -27.25
CA ILE A 441 40.05 46.40 -26.11
C ILE A 441 41.28 46.96 -25.41
N THR A 442 41.17 47.28 -24.13
CA THR A 442 42.29 47.71 -23.29
C THR A 442 42.43 46.80 -22.08
N THR A 443 43.68 46.52 -21.71
CA THR A 443 44.00 45.72 -20.54
C THR A 443 44.50 46.66 -19.43
N GLN A 444 43.98 46.53 -18.23
CA GLN A 444 44.39 47.26 -17.04
C GLN A 444 44.70 46.29 -15.90
N PHE A 445 45.77 46.58 -15.16
CA PHE A 445 46.01 45.87 -13.92
C PHE A 445 45.17 46.47 -12.79
N TRP A 446 44.63 45.60 -11.97
CA TRP A 446 43.79 46.00 -10.84
C TRP A 446 44.06 45.16 -9.58
N SER A 447 43.53 45.60 -8.45
CA SER A 447 43.79 45.00 -7.14
C SER A 447 42.91 43.79 -6.79
N GLY A 448 42.05 43.36 -7.67
CA GLY A 448 41.18 42.22 -7.47
C GLY A 448 41.89 40.86 -7.69
N LYS A 449 41.29 39.78 -7.24
CA LYS A 449 41.87 38.43 -7.30
C LYS A 449 41.64 37.68 -8.63
N TYR A 450 40.70 38.13 -9.44
CA TYR A 450 40.26 37.41 -10.63
C TYR A 450 40.29 38.34 -11.85
N LEU A 451 40.54 37.77 -13.02
CA LEU A 451 40.38 38.44 -14.30
C LEU A 451 38.89 38.80 -14.47
N THR A 452 38.62 40.04 -14.74
CA THR A 452 37.26 40.53 -15.00
C THR A 452 37.23 41.38 -16.25
N THR A 453 36.11 41.44 -16.92
CA THR A 453 35.91 42.22 -18.13
C THR A 453 34.74 43.16 -17.92
N GLU A 454 34.97 44.42 -18.17
CA GLU A 454 33.92 45.46 -18.21
C GLU A 454 33.73 45.90 -19.66
N THR A 455 32.47 45.95 -20.09
CA THR A 455 32.11 46.38 -21.45
C THR A 455 31.28 47.65 -21.35
N HIS A 456 31.72 48.68 -21.95
CA HIS A 456 31.00 49.94 -22.10
C HIS A 456 30.54 50.05 -23.55
N LYS A 457 29.24 50.09 -23.75
CA LYS A 457 28.63 50.28 -25.06
C LYS A 457 28.24 51.74 -25.24
N GLU A 458 28.65 52.28 -26.34
CA GLU A 458 28.31 53.64 -26.75
C GLU A 458 27.11 53.61 -27.72
N PRO A 459 26.38 54.73 -27.91
CA PRO A 459 25.37 54.87 -28.94
C PRO A 459 25.94 54.55 -30.35
N PRO A 460 25.10 54.27 -31.34
CA PRO A 460 25.54 54.04 -32.72
C PRO A 460 26.45 55.15 -33.22
N LEU A 461 27.51 54.76 -33.93
CA LEU A 461 28.63 55.62 -34.36
C LEU A 461 29.62 55.99 -33.24
N GLY A 462 29.42 55.56 -32.03
CA GLY A 462 30.39 55.64 -30.96
C GLY A 462 31.49 54.59 -31.10
N THR A 463 32.29 54.44 -30.07
CA THR A 463 33.31 53.37 -30.00
C THR A 463 33.12 52.61 -28.71
N ASP A 464 32.75 51.34 -28.83
CA ASP A 464 32.59 50.48 -27.68
C ASP A 464 33.98 50.18 -27.07
N SER A 465 34.04 50.13 -25.75
CA SER A 465 35.28 49.77 -25.07
C SER A 465 35.09 48.52 -24.20
N VAL A 466 36.06 47.62 -24.29
CA VAL A 466 36.17 46.47 -23.45
C VAL A 466 37.44 46.58 -22.61
N ILE A 467 37.29 46.69 -21.32
CA ILE A 467 38.41 46.80 -20.38
C ILE A 467 38.59 45.44 -19.71
N ILE A 468 39.71 44.78 -20.01
CA ILE A 468 40.12 43.55 -19.35
C ILE A 468 40.95 43.91 -18.13
N LYS A 469 40.46 43.63 -16.96
CA LYS A 469 41.12 43.90 -15.68
C LYS A 469 41.87 42.64 -15.23
N GLU A 470 43.20 42.68 -15.32
CA GLU A 470 44.08 41.61 -14.89
C GLU A 470 44.54 41.81 -13.45
N PRO A 471 44.56 40.73 -12.64
CA PRO A 471 45.10 40.84 -11.27
C PRO A 471 46.57 41.22 -11.27
N HIS A 472 46.91 42.23 -10.50
CA HIS A 472 48.32 42.62 -10.30
C HIS A 472 48.91 41.74 -9.20
N ASN A 473 49.65 40.69 -9.58
CA ASN A 473 50.40 39.86 -8.64
C ASN A 473 51.85 40.41 -8.52
N PRO A 474 52.17 41.16 -7.47
CA PRO A 474 53.53 41.53 -7.23
C PRO A 474 54.37 40.27 -6.90
N THR A 475 55.36 39.99 -7.72
CA THR A 475 56.31 38.96 -7.39
C THR A 475 57.34 39.54 -6.43
N VAL A 476 57.34 39.08 -5.20
CA VAL A 476 58.40 39.41 -4.24
C VAL A 476 59.50 38.38 -4.38
N THR A 477 60.62 38.77 -4.92
CA THR A 477 61.84 37.93 -4.94
C THR A 477 62.63 38.19 -3.68
N THR A 478 62.64 37.23 -2.73
CA THR A 478 63.59 37.25 -1.60
C THR A 478 64.83 36.50 -1.97
N THR A 479 65.97 37.16 -1.93
CA THR A 479 67.30 36.56 -2.10
C THR A 479 67.85 36.25 -0.72
N GLU A 480 67.95 34.97 -0.35
CA GLU A 480 68.68 34.53 0.85
C GLU A 480 70.13 34.27 0.52
N PHE A 481 71.02 34.94 1.22
CA PHE A 481 72.47 34.66 1.17
C PHE A 481 72.79 33.62 2.26
N TRP A 482 73.36 32.52 1.84
CA TRP A 482 73.93 31.53 2.75
C TRP A 482 75.34 31.96 3.14
N SER A 483 75.59 32.03 4.44
CA SER A 483 76.94 32.21 5.04
C SER A 483 77.45 30.87 5.54
#